data_1af87b691f695ff591b6882efa9e6d7b
#
_entry.id   1af87b691f695ff591b6882efa9e6d7b
#
_cell.length_a   1.000
_cell.length_b   1.000
_cell.length_c   1.000
_cell.angle_alpha   90.00
_cell.angle_beta   90.00
_cell.angle_gamma   90.00
#
_symmetry.space_group_name_H-M   'P 1'
#
loop_
_entity.id
_entity.type
_entity.pdbx_description
1 polymer ?
#
loop_
_entity_poly.entity_id
_entity_poly.type
_entity_poly.pdbx_seq_one_letter_code
_entity_poly.pdbx_strand_id
1 'polypeptide(L)'
;MGYIFAASLFPLAHLGALTSVTRWILLWLGLQRMCAVHPRFAQVRPWLLGAIAADGLALICKAASLPPAVRFLLDAVQGALWLYTWYLIYRALRAMEPIYGDLHGRALIGLWRTSAGVWLYSFCVPVLGLTSVALLRAGTVLYKAGGISLCVLRAVWLYRAWRDYAVRARQLASIYAIPPEEEENT
;
A
#
# COMPACT_ATOMS: atom_id res chain seq x y z
N MET A 1 -6.62 9.82 3.22
CA MET A 1 -5.15 9.67 3.31
C MET A 1 -4.69 9.01 4.62
N GLY A 2 -5.08 9.51 5.83
CA GLY A 2 -4.62 8.95 7.11
C GLY A 2 -4.84 7.46 7.30
N TYR A 3 -5.96 6.91 6.85
CA TYR A 3 -6.23 5.46 6.88
C TYR A 3 -5.30 4.66 5.97
N ILE A 4 -4.93 5.20 4.78
CA ILE A 4 -3.99 4.55 3.87
C ILE A 4 -2.59 4.51 4.50
N PHE A 5 -2.19 5.62 5.16
CA PHE A 5 -0.96 5.66 5.95
C PHE A 5 -0.99 4.63 7.09
N ALA A 6 -2.04 4.63 7.92
CA ALA A 6 -2.18 3.68 9.03
C ALA A 6 -2.10 2.22 8.53
N ALA A 7 -2.79 1.89 7.43
CA ALA A 7 -2.73 0.56 6.83
C ALA A 7 -1.32 0.15 6.40
N SER A 8 -0.45 1.10 6.02
CA SER A 8 0.93 0.82 5.62
C SER A 8 1.85 0.42 6.78
N LEU A 9 1.45 0.70 8.03
CA LEU A 9 2.22 0.34 9.24
C LEU A 9 1.99 -1.11 9.67
N PHE A 10 0.85 -1.71 9.32
CA PHE A 10 0.48 -3.06 9.76
C PHE A 10 1.41 -4.20 9.32
N PRO A 11 2.09 -4.15 8.15
CA PRO A 11 3.08 -5.18 7.83
C PRO A 11 4.25 -5.29 8.81
N LEU A 12 4.49 -4.24 9.63
CA LEU A 12 5.52 -4.25 10.67
C LEU A 12 5.07 -4.94 11.96
N ALA A 13 3.76 -5.12 12.15
CA ALA A 13 3.19 -5.79 13.32
C ALA A 13 2.91 -7.26 12.98
N HIS A 14 3.72 -8.19 13.48
CA HIS A 14 3.59 -9.64 13.24
C HIS A 14 2.45 -10.28 14.06
N LEU A 15 1.25 -9.72 14.02
CA LEU A 15 0.07 -10.19 14.78
C LEU A 15 -0.84 -11.15 13.97
N GLY A 16 -0.34 -11.79 12.92
CA GLY A 16 -1.05 -12.82 12.16
C GLY A 16 -2.30 -12.32 11.41
N ALA A 17 -3.38 -13.11 11.45
CA ALA A 17 -4.61 -12.83 10.70
C ALA A 17 -5.28 -11.50 11.08
N LEU A 18 -5.21 -11.08 12.35
CA LEU A 18 -5.78 -9.82 12.83
C LEU A 18 -5.17 -8.61 12.12
N THR A 19 -3.85 -8.62 11.86
CA THR A 19 -3.20 -7.52 11.14
C THR A 19 -3.66 -7.42 9.71
N SER A 20 -3.90 -8.55 9.04
CA SER A 20 -4.43 -8.56 7.67
C SER A 20 -5.82 -7.95 7.61
N VAL A 21 -6.74 -8.38 8.48
CA VAL A 21 -8.12 -7.87 8.52
C VAL A 21 -8.14 -6.37 8.82
N THR A 22 -7.38 -5.91 9.82
CA THR A 22 -7.31 -4.49 10.17
C THR A 22 -6.74 -3.66 9.01
N ARG A 23 -5.71 -4.15 8.33
CA ARG A 23 -5.15 -3.51 7.13
C ARG A 23 -6.20 -3.39 6.02
N TRP A 24 -7.00 -4.43 5.77
CA TRP A 24 -8.06 -4.41 4.76
C TRP A 24 -9.12 -3.35 5.07
N ILE A 25 -9.60 -3.31 6.32
CA ILE A 25 -10.59 -2.33 6.76
C ILE A 25 -10.05 -0.92 6.59
N LEU A 26 -8.84 -0.63 7.05
CA LEU A 26 -8.23 0.69 6.95
C LEU A 26 -8.02 1.14 5.50
N LEU A 27 -7.53 0.24 4.63
CA LEU A 27 -7.38 0.53 3.20
C LEU A 27 -8.73 0.79 2.54
N TRP A 28 -9.74 -0.01 2.84
CA TRP A 28 -11.08 0.16 2.31
C TRP A 28 -11.70 1.50 2.72
N LEU A 29 -11.68 1.83 4.00
CA LEU A 29 -12.17 3.11 4.51
C LEU A 29 -11.39 4.30 3.92
N GLY A 30 -10.08 4.17 3.84
CA GLY A 30 -9.22 5.18 3.22
C GLY A 30 -9.57 5.40 1.75
N LEU A 31 -9.77 4.31 1.02
CA LEU A 31 -10.12 4.36 -0.39
C LEU A 31 -11.51 4.94 -0.63
N GLN A 32 -12.51 4.58 0.18
CA GLN A 32 -13.86 5.17 0.08
C GLN A 32 -13.81 6.69 0.20
N ARG A 33 -13.10 7.22 1.19
CA ARG A 33 -12.95 8.66 1.38
C ARG A 33 -12.18 9.34 0.24
N MET A 34 -11.15 8.69 -0.29
CA MET A 34 -10.34 9.24 -1.38
C MET A 34 -11.06 9.19 -2.73
N CYS A 35 -12.00 8.25 -2.94
CA CYS A 35 -12.83 8.23 -4.14
C CYS A 35 -13.73 9.47 -4.26
N ALA A 36 -14.17 10.05 -3.14
CA ALA A 36 -14.91 11.32 -3.15
C ALA A 36 -14.02 12.51 -3.54
N VAL A 37 -12.70 12.41 -3.33
CA VAL A 37 -11.75 13.49 -3.63
C VAL A 37 -11.25 13.42 -5.08
N HIS A 38 -10.98 12.18 -5.58
CA HIS A 38 -10.44 12.02 -6.93
C HIS A 38 -10.88 10.69 -7.57
N PRO A 39 -11.43 10.71 -8.81
CA PRO A 39 -12.05 9.54 -9.45
C PRO A 39 -11.06 8.38 -9.73
N ARG A 40 -9.76 8.65 -9.85
CA ARG A 40 -8.76 7.58 -10.06
C ARG A 40 -8.69 6.58 -8.92
N PHE A 41 -9.10 6.95 -7.71
CA PHE A 41 -9.16 5.99 -6.60
C PHE A 41 -10.25 4.94 -6.79
N ALA A 42 -11.28 5.22 -7.59
CA ALA A 42 -12.30 4.21 -7.91
C ALA A 42 -11.71 3.00 -8.67
N GLN A 43 -10.68 3.22 -9.49
CA GLN A 43 -9.97 2.16 -10.22
C GLN A 43 -9.20 1.19 -9.29
N VAL A 44 -8.90 1.61 -8.07
CA VAL A 44 -8.19 0.76 -7.08
C VAL A 44 -9.12 -0.27 -6.45
N ARG A 45 -10.43 0.02 -6.34
CA ARG A 45 -11.40 -0.82 -5.62
C ARG A 45 -11.42 -2.29 -6.06
N PRO A 46 -11.56 -2.62 -7.36
CA PRO A 46 -11.61 -4.02 -7.78
C PRO A 46 -10.32 -4.77 -7.47
N TRP A 47 -9.18 -4.12 -7.60
CA TRP A 47 -7.88 -4.72 -7.31
C TRP A 47 -7.65 -4.92 -5.81
N LEU A 48 -8.12 -3.99 -4.98
CA LEU A 48 -8.10 -4.17 -3.53
C LEU A 48 -8.98 -5.34 -3.09
N LEU A 49 -10.18 -5.48 -3.65
CA LEU A 49 -11.04 -6.64 -3.38
C LEU A 49 -10.39 -7.94 -3.82
N GLY A 50 -9.75 -7.97 -4.99
CA GLY A 50 -8.98 -9.13 -5.46
C GLY A 50 -7.83 -9.48 -4.51
N ALA A 51 -7.09 -8.48 -4.02
CA ALA A 51 -6.00 -8.69 -3.06
C ALA A 51 -6.52 -9.21 -1.71
N ILE A 52 -7.64 -8.69 -1.20
CA ILE A 52 -8.29 -9.17 0.02
C ILE A 52 -8.77 -10.62 -0.14
N ALA A 53 -9.40 -10.95 -1.27
CA ALA A 53 -9.85 -12.32 -1.57
C ALA A 53 -8.66 -13.29 -1.64
N ALA A 54 -7.56 -12.88 -2.27
CA ALA A 54 -6.34 -13.69 -2.33
C ALA A 54 -5.71 -13.89 -0.94
N ASP A 55 -5.68 -12.86 -0.08
CA ASP A 55 -5.23 -12.98 1.31
C ASP A 55 -6.11 -13.97 2.10
N GLY A 56 -7.45 -13.87 1.96
CA GLY A 56 -8.40 -14.77 2.61
C GLY A 56 -8.19 -16.22 2.15
N LEU A 57 -8.06 -16.43 0.83
CA LEU A 57 -7.77 -17.74 0.26
C LEU A 57 -6.44 -18.30 0.76
N ALA A 58 -5.38 -17.48 0.81
CA ALA A 58 -4.08 -17.90 1.34
C ALA A 58 -4.15 -18.32 2.82
N LEU A 59 -4.98 -17.65 3.64
CA LEU A 59 -5.21 -18.04 5.04
C LEU A 59 -5.91 -19.40 5.13
N ILE A 60 -6.94 -19.64 4.32
CA ILE A 60 -7.65 -20.93 4.27
C ILE A 60 -6.70 -22.04 3.80
N CYS A 61 -5.91 -21.77 2.77
CA CYS A 61 -4.98 -22.74 2.20
C CYS A 61 -3.82 -23.09 3.16
N LYS A 62 -3.41 -22.17 4.04
CA LYS A 62 -2.45 -22.47 5.12
C LYS A 62 -3.00 -23.47 6.13
N ALA A 63 -4.31 -23.37 6.44
CA ALA A 63 -4.98 -24.32 7.32
C ALA A 63 -5.19 -25.70 6.67
N ALA A 64 -5.38 -25.75 5.35
CA ALA A 64 -5.72 -26.95 4.58
C ALA A 64 -4.50 -27.81 4.18
N SER A 65 -3.29 -27.52 4.65
CA SER A 65 -2.07 -28.30 4.36
C SER A 65 -1.82 -28.61 2.88
N LEU A 66 -2.06 -27.65 1.99
CA LEU A 66 -1.90 -27.81 0.54
C LEU A 66 -0.46 -28.08 0.10
N PRO A 67 -0.27 -28.69 -1.10
CA PRO A 67 1.04 -28.91 -1.68
C PRO A 67 1.89 -27.63 -1.78
N PRO A 68 3.22 -27.71 -1.59
CA PRO A 68 4.10 -26.53 -1.62
C PRO A 68 4.00 -25.70 -2.90
N ALA A 69 3.83 -26.34 -4.06
CA ALA A 69 3.69 -25.67 -5.34
C ALA A 69 2.43 -24.78 -5.41
N VAL A 70 1.30 -25.29 -4.86
CA VAL A 70 0.05 -24.52 -4.84
C VAL A 70 0.17 -23.30 -3.92
N ARG A 71 0.82 -23.48 -2.75
CA ARG A 71 1.09 -22.35 -1.82
C ARG A 71 1.97 -21.30 -2.49
N PHE A 72 3.03 -21.73 -3.17
CA PHE A 72 3.93 -20.81 -3.88
C PHE A 72 3.19 -19.99 -4.95
N LEU A 73 2.32 -20.62 -5.73
CA LEU A 73 1.50 -19.91 -6.72
C LEU A 73 0.54 -18.91 -6.07
N LEU A 74 -0.11 -19.30 -4.96
CA LEU A 74 -1.01 -18.40 -4.24
C LEU A 74 -0.27 -17.21 -3.65
N ASP A 75 0.89 -17.42 -3.03
CA ASP A 75 1.73 -16.34 -2.48
C ASP A 75 2.23 -15.41 -3.61
N ALA A 76 2.52 -15.97 -4.79
CA ALA A 76 2.91 -15.19 -5.97
C ALA A 76 1.75 -14.30 -6.47
N VAL A 77 0.57 -14.87 -6.65
CA VAL A 77 -0.63 -14.13 -7.09
C VAL A 77 -1.01 -13.05 -6.06
N GLN A 78 -1.03 -13.40 -4.78
CA GLN A 78 -1.29 -12.48 -3.68
C GLN A 78 -0.32 -11.30 -3.68
N GLY A 79 0.99 -11.58 -3.79
CA GLY A 79 2.02 -10.55 -3.84
C GLY A 79 1.88 -9.63 -5.06
N ALA A 80 1.58 -10.18 -6.24
CA ALA A 80 1.33 -9.42 -7.46
C ALA A 80 0.12 -8.49 -7.32
N LEU A 81 -1.00 -8.98 -6.77
CA LEU A 81 -2.21 -8.18 -6.53
C LEU A 81 -1.95 -7.03 -5.56
N TRP A 82 -1.22 -7.28 -4.47
CA TRP A 82 -0.83 -6.23 -3.52
C TRP A 82 0.10 -5.19 -4.14
N LEU A 83 1.11 -5.62 -4.91
CA LEU A 83 2.01 -4.71 -5.62
C LEU A 83 1.22 -3.84 -6.59
N TYR A 84 0.31 -4.42 -7.36
CA TYR A 84 -0.49 -3.67 -8.32
C TYR A 84 -1.47 -2.69 -7.64
N THR A 85 -2.10 -3.11 -6.53
CA THR A 85 -2.97 -2.25 -5.72
C THR A 85 -2.21 -1.02 -5.22
N TRP A 86 -1.00 -1.19 -4.68
CA TRP A 86 -0.14 -0.09 -4.24
C TRP A 86 0.29 0.81 -5.40
N TYR A 87 0.61 0.23 -6.55
CA TYR A 87 0.92 1.01 -7.75
C TYR A 87 -0.21 1.95 -8.14
N LEU A 88 -1.44 1.44 -8.16
CA LEU A 88 -2.62 2.24 -8.50
C LEU A 88 -2.87 3.36 -7.48
N ILE A 89 -2.69 3.08 -6.18
CA ILE A 89 -2.76 4.10 -5.12
C ILE A 89 -1.74 5.21 -5.37
N TYR A 90 -0.48 4.87 -5.62
CA TYR A 90 0.58 5.86 -5.86
C TYR A 90 0.36 6.66 -7.14
N ARG A 91 -0.16 6.01 -8.19
CA ARG A 91 -0.55 6.68 -9.42
C ARG A 91 -1.71 7.64 -9.22
N ALA A 92 -2.68 7.29 -8.38
CA ALA A 92 -3.78 8.17 -8.02
C ALA A 92 -3.28 9.37 -7.19
N LEU A 93 -2.39 9.16 -6.22
CA LEU A 93 -1.75 10.25 -5.47
C LEU A 93 -1.01 11.23 -6.38
N ARG A 94 -0.21 10.70 -7.31
CA ARG A 94 0.50 11.54 -8.28
C ARG A 94 -0.47 12.36 -9.16
N ALA A 95 -1.64 11.83 -9.47
CA ALA A 95 -2.64 12.55 -10.25
C ALA A 95 -3.31 13.70 -9.49
N MET A 96 -3.20 13.70 -8.16
CA MET A 96 -3.69 14.80 -7.30
C MET A 96 -2.67 15.94 -7.13
N GLU A 97 -1.39 15.71 -7.45
CA GLU A 97 -0.33 16.71 -7.29
C GLU A 97 -0.61 18.07 -7.94
N PRO A 98 -1.25 18.16 -9.13
CA PRO A 98 -1.59 19.47 -9.71
C PRO A 98 -2.54 20.32 -8.85
N ILE A 99 -3.37 19.68 -8.01
CA ILE A 99 -4.38 20.36 -7.17
C ILE A 99 -3.84 20.59 -5.75
N TYR A 100 -3.19 19.57 -5.16
CA TYR A 100 -2.80 19.56 -3.75
C TYR A 100 -1.30 19.81 -3.52
N GLY A 101 -0.51 20.06 -4.59
CA GLY A 101 0.94 20.19 -4.51
C GLY A 101 1.65 18.83 -4.45
N ASP A 102 2.96 18.85 -4.20
CA ASP A 102 3.78 17.63 -4.20
C ASP A 102 3.31 16.65 -3.10
N LEU A 103 2.69 15.55 -3.52
CA LEU A 103 2.30 14.42 -2.68
C LEU A 103 3.32 13.27 -2.74
N HIS A 104 4.52 13.56 -3.21
CA HIS A 104 5.63 12.60 -3.29
C HIS A 104 5.35 11.36 -4.17
N GLY A 105 4.43 11.49 -5.12
CA GLY A 105 4.01 10.38 -5.99
C GLY A 105 5.15 9.78 -6.80
N ARG A 106 6.15 10.59 -7.22
CA ARG A 106 7.36 10.07 -7.89
C ARG A 106 8.19 9.19 -6.98
N ALA A 107 8.42 9.62 -5.73
CA ALA A 107 9.19 8.86 -4.73
C ALA A 107 8.47 7.54 -4.39
N LEU A 108 7.16 7.58 -4.21
CA LEU A 108 6.33 6.40 -3.96
C LEU A 108 6.34 5.40 -5.12
N ILE A 109 6.31 5.87 -6.38
CA ILE A 109 6.44 5.00 -7.56
C ILE A 109 7.86 4.41 -7.66
N GLY A 110 8.89 5.19 -7.34
CA GLY A 110 10.27 4.68 -7.22
C GLY A 110 10.37 3.56 -6.18
N LEU A 111 9.82 3.78 -5.01
CA LEU A 111 9.75 2.79 -3.92
C LEU A 111 8.96 1.54 -4.33
N TRP A 112 7.90 1.69 -5.12
CA TRP A 112 7.16 0.57 -5.67
C TRP A 112 8.04 -0.30 -6.59
N ARG A 113 8.83 0.32 -7.48
CA ARG A 113 9.75 -0.41 -8.36
C ARG A 113 10.75 -1.24 -7.55
N THR A 114 11.32 -0.65 -6.50
CA THR A 114 12.23 -1.36 -5.59
C THR A 114 11.51 -2.49 -4.86
N SER A 115 10.26 -2.26 -4.42
CA SER A 115 9.44 -3.30 -3.77
C SER A 115 9.14 -4.46 -4.73
N ALA A 116 8.86 -4.19 -6.00
CA ALA A 116 8.68 -5.21 -7.02
C ALA A 116 9.96 -6.02 -7.26
N GLY A 117 11.13 -5.35 -7.26
CA GLY A 117 12.43 -6.03 -7.34
C GLY A 117 12.70 -6.95 -6.16
N VAL A 118 12.44 -6.51 -4.93
CA VAL A 118 12.57 -7.34 -3.71
C VAL A 118 11.58 -8.50 -3.72
N TRP A 119 10.36 -8.28 -4.19
CA TRP A 119 9.38 -9.35 -4.37
C TRP A 119 9.84 -10.38 -5.40
N LEU A 120 10.33 -9.95 -6.57
CA LEU A 120 10.90 -10.86 -7.57
C LEU A 120 12.10 -11.63 -7.03
N TYR A 121 12.97 -10.97 -6.25
CA TYR A 121 14.10 -11.63 -5.59
C TYR A 121 13.66 -12.76 -4.66
N SER A 122 12.48 -12.68 -4.03
CA SER A 122 11.97 -13.74 -3.17
C SER A 122 11.81 -15.09 -3.89
N PHE A 123 11.59 -15.09 -5.20
CA PHE A 123 11.53 -16.31 -6.02
C PHE A 123 12.92 -16.92 -6.31
N CYS A 124 13.97 -16.10 -6.21
CA CYS A 124 15.34 -16.57 -6.39
C CYS A 124 15.90 -17.20 -5.08
N VAL A 125 15.39 -16.81 -3.93
CA VAL A 125 15.89 -17.29 -2.62
C VAL A 125 15.83 -18.83 -2.47
N PRO A 126 14.74 -19.54 -2.83
CA PRO A 126 14.71 -20.99 -2.79
C PRO A 126 15.76 -21.66 -3.69
N VAL A 127 16.06 -21.06 -4.85
CA VAL A 127 17.08 -21.56 -5.79
C VAL A 127 18.48 -21.49 -5.17
N LEU A 128 18.76 -20.45 -4.39
CA LEU A 128 20.02 -20.34 -3.64
C LEU A 128 20.18 -21.48 -2.63
N GLY A 129 19.07 -22.00 -2.09
CA GLY A 129 19.07 -23.14 -1.19
C GLY A 129 19.52 -24.45 -1.85
N LEU A 130 19.36 -24.59 -3.16
CA LEU A 130 19.82 -25.75 -3.92
C LEU A 130 21.36 -25.80 -4.02
N THR A 131 22.03 -24.65 -3.89
CA THR A 131 23.49 -24.54 -4.00
C THR A 131 24.18 -24.60 -2.63
N SER A 132 23.62 -23.91 -1.63
CA SER A 132 24.22 -23.85 -0.28
C SER A 132 23.21 -23.35 0.77
N VAL A 133 23.21 -23.99 1.94
CA VAL A 133 22.43 -23.55 3.11
C VAL A 133 22.86 -22.16 3.59
N ALA A 134 24.16 -21.84 3.48
CA ALA A 134 24.68 -20.52 3.83
C ALA A 134 24.11 -19.43 2.92
N LEU A 135 24.05 -19.69 1.61
CA LEU A 135 23.47 -18.77 0.62
C LEU A 135 21.95 -18.60 0.83
N LEU A 136 21.24 -19.67 1.17
CA LEU A 136 19.81 -19.59 1.53
C LEU A 136 19.59 -18.68 2.74
N ARG A 137 20.38 -18.84 3.80
CA ARG A 137 20.30 -17.99 5.00
C ARG A 137 20.60 -16.54 4.68
N ALA A 138 21.69 -16.26 3.97
CA ALA A 138 22.06 -14.91 3.56
C ALA A 138 20.97 -14.26 2.68
N GLY A 139 20.47 -14.97 1.68
CA GLY A 139 19.39 -14.52 0.81
C GLY A 139 18.10 -14.21 1.57
N THR A 140 17.74 -15.05 2.55
CA THR A 140 16.57 -14.84 3.41
C THR A 140 16.73 -13.61 4.29
N VAL A 141 17.92 -13.39 4.87
CA VAL A 141 18.21 -12.20 5.69
C VAL A 141 18.11 -10.94 4.85
N LEU A 142 18.71 -10.92 3.66
CA LEU A 142 18.65 -9.78 2.73
C LEU A 142 17.21 -9.48 2.30
N TYR A 143 16.42 -10.50 1.97
CA TYR A 143 15.02 -10.35 1.62
C TYR A 143 14.20 -9.73 2.76
N LYS A 144 14.35 -10.25 3.99
CA LYS A 144 13.64 -9.72 5.16
C LYS A 144 14.07 -8.29 5.50
N ALA A 145 15.37 -8.01 5.51
CA ALA A 145 15.90 -6.67 5.76
C ALA A 145 15.41 -5.67 4.72
N GLY A 146 15.47 -6.03 3.43
CA GLY A 146 14.94 -5.22 2.33
C GLY A 146 13.44 -4.94 2.49
N GLY A 147 12.65 -5.97 2.81
CA GLY A 147 11.22 -5.85 3.05
C GLY A 147 10.88 -4.89 4.19
N ILE A 148 11.56 -5.01 5.34
CA ILE A 148 11.37 -4.12 6.50
C ILE A 148 11.74 -2.68 6.13
N SER A 149 12.90 -2.47 5.50
CA SER A 149 13.34 -1.13 5.08
C SER A 149 12.35 -0.46 4.13
N LEU A 150 11.82 -1.21 3.16
CA LEU A 150 10.81 -0.73 2.23
C LEU A 150 9.48 -0.40 2.92
N CYS A 151 9.07 -1.17 3.93
CA CYS A 151 7.88 -0.86 4.74
C CYS A 151 8.05 0.45 5.50
N VAL A 152 9.21 0.66 6.14
CA VAL A 152 9.51 1.90 6.87
C VAL A 152 9.54 3.10 5.91
N LEU A 153 10.25 3.00 4.79
CA LEU A 153 10.31 4.07 3.78
C LEU A 153 8.91 4.39 3.23
N ARG A 154 8.08 3.39 2.97
CA ARG A 154 6.69 3.56 2.53
C ARG A 154 5.88 4.33 3.57
N ALA A 155 5.99 3.96 4.84
CA ALA A 155 5.29 4.63 5.91
C ALA A 155 5.71 6.11 6.03
N VAL A 156 7.02 6.40 5.93
CA VAL A 156 7.55 7.77 5.98
C VAL A 156 7.00 8.62 4.82
N TRP A 157 7.05 8.10 3.57
CA TRP A 157 6.56 8.85 2.42
C TRP A 157 5.05 9.03 2.42
N LEU A 158 4.28 8.03 2.84
CA LEU A 158 2.82 8.16 2.97
C LEU A 158 2.43 9.11 4.11
N TYR A 159 3.21 9.16 5.20
CA TYR A 159 3.00 10.13 6.26
C TYR A 159 3.22 11.57 5.74
N ARG A 160 4.32 11.81 5.02
CA ARG A 160 4.59 13.12 4.39
C ARG A 160 3.46 13.52 3.44
N ALA A 161 3.08 12.63 2.53
CA ALA A 161 1.98 12.85 1.60
C ALA A 161 0.66 13.16 2.31
N TRP A 162 0.35 12.45 3.40
CA TRP A 162 -0.84 12.73 4.20
C TRP A 162 -0.78 14.09 4.88
N ARG A 163 0.34 14.44 5.49
CA ARG A 163 0.53 15.75 6.15
C ARG A 163 0.37 16.88 5.16
N ASP A 164 1.05 16.80 4.02
CA ASP A 164 1.05 17.86 3.02
C ASP A 164 -0.33 18.00 2.36
N TYR A 165 -1.02 16.87 2.10
CA TYR A 165 -2.42 16.87 1.69
C TYR A 165 -3.33 17.55 2.73
N ALA A 166 -3.18 17.24 4.01
CA ALA A 166 -4.03 17.79 5.06
C ALA A 166 -3.86 19.31 5.20
N VAL A 167 -2.65 19.83 5.06
CA VAL A 167 -2.37 21.26 5.06
C VAL A 167 -3.01 21.95 3.86
N ARG A 168 -2.80 21.42 2.66
CA ARG A 168 -3.37 22.00 1.42
C ARG A 168 -4.89 21.94 1.36
N ALA A 169 -5.48 20.83 1.79
CA ALA A 169 -6.94 20.71 1.84
C ALA A 169 -7.57 21.76 2.75
N ARG A 170 -6.95 22.07 3.90
CA ARG A 170 -7.41 23.16 4.79
C ARG A 170 -7.27 24.53 4.14
N GLN A 171 -6.14 24.80 3.48
CA GLN A 171 -5.92 26.07 2.75
C GLN A 171 -6.96 26.28 1.64
N LEU A 172 -7.24 25.23 0.86
CA LEU A 172 -8.28 25.31 -0.18
C LEU A 172 -9.67 25.54 0.45
N ALA A 173 -10.01 24.84 1.52
CA ALA A 173 -11.28 25.04 2.21
C ALA A 173 -11.44 26.47 2.74
N SER A 174 -10.36 27.11 3.25
CA SER A 174 -10.42 28.52 3.70
C SER A 174 -10.56 29.54 2.57
N ILE A 175 -10.03 29.22 1.37
CA ILE A 175 -10.16 30.09 0.18
C ILE A 175 -11.58 30.03 -0.39
N TYR A 176 -12.20 28.86 -0.36
CA TYR A 176 -13.56 28.65 -0.90
C TYR A 176 -14.67 28.81 0.15
N ALA A 177 -14.34 29.06 1.43
CA ALA A 177 -15.31 29.54 2.39
C ALA A 177 -15.63 31.01 2.03
N ILE A 178 -16.68 31.21 1.23
CA ILE A 178 -17.23 32.54 0.92
C ILE A 178 -17.57 33.15 2.27
N PRO A 179 -17.05 34.34 2.61
CA PRO A 179 -17.54 35.07 3.78
C PRO A 179 -19.07 35.26 3.59
N PRO A 180 -19.87 35.15 4.69
CA PRO A 180 -21.28 35.51 4.58
C PRO A 180 -21.33 36.90 3.99
N GLU A 181 -22.08 37.04 2.87
CA GLU A 181 -22.39 38.35 2.31
C GLU A 181 -22.94 39.16 3.49
N GLU A 182 -22.23 40.21 3.87
CA GLU A 182 -22.82 41.23 4.73
C GLU A 182 -24.05 41.71 3.95
N GLU A 183 -25.23 41.26 4.38
CA GLU A 183 -26.48 41.84 3.94
C GLU A 183 -26.35 43.33 4.20
N GLU A 184 -26.01 44.08 3.17
CA GLU A 184 -26.13 45.55 3.13
C GLU A 184 -27.58 45.86 3.46
N ASN A 185 -27.84 46.11 4.75
CA ASN A 185 -29.04 46.79 5.19
C ASN A 185 -29.05 48.18 4.57
N THR A 186 -29.73 48.32 3.44
CA THR A 186 -30.25 49.61 2.95
C THR A 186 -31.75 49.63 3.11
#